data_f41f921a1c9b1525c0db4c7f4b6b5cdb
#
_entry.id   f41f921a1c9b1525c0db4c7f4b6b5cdb
#
_cell.length_a   1.000
_cell.length_b   1.000
_cell.length_c   1.000
_cell.angle_alpha   90.00
_cell.angle_beta   90.00
_cell.angle_gamma   90.00
#
_symmetry.space_group_name_H-M   'P 1'
#
loop_
_entity.id
_entity.type
_entity.pdbx_description
1 polymer ?
#
loop_
_entity_poly.entity_id
_entity_poly.type
_entity_poly.pdbx_seq_one_letter_code
_entity_poly.pdbx_strand_id
1 'polypeptide(L)'
;MKKIMLSTCVCAALALTACGGGTDRLDSVQDEPTAPAGPVQTEDGRRFELRLRGSAAEGYDKLELPIGAVRVTANGAPLKVELANDRVDVARADHAHLVAYFYVPEGVERVRVTFQLEGLGGYARAEGSGFVDASVAPVTFEAPVHELALRGRAVVQLDVARSLVDLGSHRLLLPNGVVNY
;
A
#
# COMPACT_ATOMS: atom_id res chain seq x y z
N MET A 1 17.05 -43.30 51.53
CA MET A 1 15.99 -44.31 51.65
C MET A 1 14.86 -43.97 50.67
N LYS A 2 14.45 -44.98 49.86
CA LYS A 2 13.24 -45.10 49.01
C LYS A 2 13.20 -44.24 47.72
N LYS A 3 13.50 -44.81 46.57
CA LYS A 3 12.73 -45.67 45.59
C LYS A 3 11.98 -44.78 44.61
N ILE A 4 12.47 -44.62 43.38
CA ILE A 4 12.18 -45.33 42.09
C ILE A 4 10.68 -45.42 41.83
N MET A 5 10.25 -44.78 40.72
CA MET A 5 9.44 -45.43 39.68
C MET A 5 9.53 -44.72 38.34
N LEU A 6 10.04 -45.48 37.37
CA LEU A 6 9.85 -45.24 35.91
C LEU A 6 8.36 -45.45 35.58
N SER A 7 7.89 -44.65 34.63
CA SER A 7 6.76 -45.09 33.81
C SER A 7 6.95 -44.59 32.40
N THR A 8 7.29 -45.53 31.55
CA THR A 8 7.32 -45.48 30.09
C THR A 8 5.89 -45.62 29.60
N CYS A 9 5.41 -44.73 28.75
CA CYS A 9 4.25 -44.98 27.94
C CYS A 9 4.54 -44.64 26.48
N VAL A 10 4.70 -45.69 25.70
CA VAL A 10 4.69 -45.69 24.22
C VAL A 10 3.24 -45.85 23.79
N CYS A 11 2.76 -45.00 22.88
CA CYS A 11 1.62 -45.26 22.02
C CYS A 11 1.76 -44.40 20.78
N ALA A 12 2.21 -44.94 19.69
CA ALA A 12 1.40 -45.48 18.57
C ALA A 12 0.90 -44.40 17.60
N ALA A 13 1.51 -44.41 16.43
CA ALA A 13 1.13 -43.75 15.18
C ALA A 13 -0.28 -44.15 14.72
N LEU A 14 -1.04 -43.16 14.27
CA LEU A 14 -2.14 -43.39 13.36
C LEU A 14 -2.06 -42.38 12.22
N ALA A 15 -1.62 -42.88 11.08
CA ALA A 15 -1.78 -42.21 9.78
C ALA A 15 -3.26 -42.30 9.38
N LEU A 16 -3.87 -41.17 9.14
CA LEU A 16 -5.13 -41.06 8.44
C LEU A 16 -4.94 -40.19 7.19
N THR A 17 -4.73 -40.85 6.08
CA THR A 17 -4.94 -40.34 4.73
C THR A 17 -6.42 -40.09 4.54
N ALA A 18 -6.83 -38.84 4.34
CA ALA A 18 -8.14 -38.52 3.80
C ALA A 18 -7.93 -37.66 2.55
N CYS A 19 -8.05 -38.26 1.39
CA CYS A 19 -8.40 -37.61 0.14
C CYS A 19 -9.84 -37.07 0.26
N GLY A 20 -10.07 -35.82 -0.16
CA GLY A 20 -11.44 -35.36 -0.31
C GLY A 20 -11.53 -33.88 -0.64
N GLY A 21 -11.81 -33.58 -1.92
CA GLY A 21 -12.68 -32.49 -2.32
C GLY A 21 -12.04 -31.12 -2.45
N GLY A 22 -11.81 -30.73 -3.70
CA GLY A 22 -11.55 -29.35 -4.08
C GLY A 22 -12.73 -28.44 -3.71
N THR A 23 -12.44 -27.37 -3.08
CA THR A 23 -13.22 -26.16 -3.13
C THR A 23 -12.25 -25.03 -3.39
N ASP A 24 -12.44 -24.41 -4.56
CA ASP A 24 -11.80 -23.14 -4.92
C ASP A 24 -12.11 -22.11 -3.82
N ARG A 25 -11.21 -22.01 -2.86
CA ARG A 25 -11.12 -20.83 -2.02
C ARG A 25 -10.27 -19.84 -2.79
N LEU A 26 -10.94 -18.83 -3.33
CA LEU A 26 -10.30 -17.55 -3.60
C LEU A 26 -9.55 -17.16 -2.32
N ASP A 27 -8.23 -17.35 -2.34
CA ASP A 27 -7.33 -16.82 -1.32
C ASP A 27 -7.52 -15.31 -1.31
N SER A 28 -8.33 -14.84 -0.39
CA SER A 28 -8.22 -13.47 0.10
C SER A 28 -6.82 -13.39 0.70
N VAL A 29 -5.90 -12.81 -0.05
CA VAL A 29 -4.59 -12.39 0.45
C VAL A 29 -4.87 -11.46 1.62
N GLN A 30 -4.89 -12.02 2.82
CA GLN A 30 -4.78 -11.22 4.04
C GLN A 30 -3.40 -10.60 3.99
N ASP A 31 -3.37 -9.28 3.74
CA ASP A 31 -2.19 -8.46 4.00
C ASP A 31 -1.91 -8.50 5.51
N GLU A 32 -1.24 -9.56 5.95
CA GLU A 32 -0.63 -9.62 7.27
C GLU A 32 0.30 -8.41 7.41
N PRO A 33 0.29 -7.68 8.52
CA PRO A 33 1.22 -6.59 8.74
C PRO A 33 2.63 -7.16 8.85
N THR A 34 3.24 -7.43 7.71
CA THR A 34 4.63 -7.87 7.62
C THR A 34 5.49 -6.75 8.19
N ALA A 35 6.30 -7.08 9.19
CA ALA A 35 7.31 -6.18 9.72
C ALA A 35 8.06 -5.51 8.56
N PRO A 36 8.43 -4.23 8.66
CA PRO A 36 9.03 -3.50 7.56
C PRO A 36 10.31 -4.21 7.13
N ALA A 37 10.21 -4.96 6.05
CA ALA A 37 11.38 -5.50 5.40
C ALA A 37 12.16 -4.31 4.83
N GLY A 38 13.44 -4.21 5.15
CA GLY A 38 14.31 -3.20 4.55
C GLY A 38 14.30 -3.29 3.01
N PRO A 39 14.86 -2.30 2.33
CA PRO A 39 14.85 -2.27 0.86
C PRO A 39 15.52 -3.51 0.28
N VAL A 40 14.87 -4.13 -0.68
CA VAL A 40 15.39 -5.31 -1.39
C VAL A 40 16.39 -4.84 -2.45
N GLN A 41 17.62 -5.38 -2.42
CA GLN A 41 18.61 -5.12 -3.45
C GLN A 41 18.28 -5.91 -4.73
N THR A 42 18.32 -5.26 -5.88
CA THR A 42 18.12 -5.84 -7.21
C THR A 42 19.20 -5.39 -8.19
N GLU A 43 19.21 -5.92 -9.40
CA GLU A 43 20.13 -5.47 -10.47
C GLU A 43 19.91 -3.99 -10.85
N ASP A 44 18.68 -3.50 -10.76
CA ASP A 44 18.31 -2.11 -11.04
C ASP A 44 18.59 -1.15 -9.87
N GLY A 45 19.09 -1.65 -8.75
CA GLY A 45 19.33 -0.89 -7.53
C GLY A 45 18.47 -1.37 -6.36
N ARG A 46 18.37 -0.54 -5.32
CA ARG A 46 17.50 -0.82 -4.17
C ARG A 46 16.05 -0.57 -4.52
N ARG A 47 15.20 -1.57 -4.32
CA ARG A 47 13.75 -1.49 -4.52
C ARG A 47 13.07 -0.88 -3.31
N PHE A 48 12.23 0.12 -3.55
CA PHE A 48 11.39 0.77 -2.56
C PHE A 48 9.91 0.69 -2.96
N GLU A 49 9.04 0.82 -1.98
CA GLU A 49 7.60 0.85 -2.18
C GLU A 49 7.05 2.27 -2.06
N LEU A 50 6.14 2.63 -2.96
CA LEU A 50 5.26 3.78 -2.82
C LEU A 50 3.89 3.27 -2.39
N ARG A 51 3.42 3.74 -1.25
CA ARG A 51 2.10 3.39 -0.72
C ARG A 51 1.23 4.62 -0.54
N LEU A 52 -0.10 4.44 -0.64
CA LEU A 52 -1.10 5.46 -0.41
C LEU A 52 -2.11 4.97 0.62
N ARG A 53 -2.44 5.81 1.58
CA ARG A 53 -3.56 5.57 2.50
C ARG A 53 -4.36 6.85 2.70
N GLY A 54 -5.64 6.74 3.05
CA GLY A 54 -6.43 7.86 3.49
C GLY A 54 -6.33 8.08 5.00
N SER A 55 -6.67 9.28 5.41
CA SER A 55 -6.96 9.65 6.80
C SER A 55 -8.12 10.63 6.79
N ALA A 56 -8.79 10.81 7.94
CA ALA A 56 -9.98 11.66 8.03
C ALA A 56 -11.04 11.33 6.96
N ALA A 57 -11.27 10.03 6.75
CA ALA A 57 -12.22 9.49 5.76
C ALA A 57 -13.56 9.07 6.41
N GLU A 58 -13.87 9.59 7.60
CA GLU A 58 -15.09 9.26 8.32
C GLU A 58 -16.34 9.55 7.48
N GLY A 59 -17.26 8.60 7.47
CA GLY A 59 -18.49 8.67 6.68
C GLY A 59 -18.35 8.22 5.23
N TYR A 60 -17.15 7.75 4.81
CA TYR A 60 -16.97 7.05 3.54
C TYR A 60 -16.88 5.54 3.78
N ASP A 61 -17.79 4.79 3.17
CA ASP A 61 -17.74 3.33 3.12
C ASP A 61 -16.73 2.86 2.07
N LYS A 62 -16.56 3.67 1.02
CA LYS A 62 -15.60 3.47 -0.07
C LYS A 62 -15.17 4.81 -0.65
N LEU A 63 -13.89 4.92 -0.99
CA LEU A 63 -13.34 6.04 -1.77
C LEU A 63 -12.22 5.50 -2.67
N GLU A 64 -12.61 5.05 -3.85
CA GLU A 64 -11.70 4.46 -4.82
C GLU A 64 -11.13 5.54 -5.74
N LEU A 65 -9.81 5.63 -5.77
CA LEU A 65 -9.06 6.57 -6.59
C LEU A 65 -8.25 5.83 -7.65
N PRO A 66 -8.36 6.21 -8.93
CA PRO A 66 -7.54 5.65 -9.99
C PRO A 66 -6.12 6.23 -9.94
N ILE A 67 -5.14 5.37 -10.12
CA ILE A 67 -3.73 5.73 -10.23
C ILE A 67 -3.35 5.77 -11.71
N GLY A 68 -2.96 6.92 -12.21
CA GLY A 68 -2.48 7.08 -13.59
C GLY A 68 -1.00 6.74 -13.73
N ALA A 69 -0.15 7.72 -13.55
CA ALA A 69 1.30 7.57 -13.73
C ALA A 69 2.07 7.82 -12.44
N VAL A 70 3.07 6.99 -12.20
CA VAL A 70 4.09 7.21 -11.18
C VAL A 70 5.42 7.50 -11.86
N ARG A 71 6.06 8.60 -11.50
CA ARG A 71 7.39 8.99 -11.99
C ARG A 71 8.30 9.25 -10.82
N VAL A 72 9.48 8.66 -10.90
CA VAL A 72 10.54 8.91 -9.91
C VAL A 72 11.78 9.39 -10.65
N THR A 73 12.39 10.45 -10.18
CA THR A 73 13.61 11.00 -10.78
C THR A 73 14.68 11.21 -9.73
N ALA A 74 15.94 11.04 -10.12
CA ALA A 74 17.12 11.43 -9.35
C ALA A 74 17.98 12.36 -10.20
N ASN A 75 18.33 13.53 -9.69
CA ASN A 75 19.10 14.55 -10.42
C ASN A 75 18.51 14.86 -11.83
N GLY A 76 17.17 14.80 -11.94
CA GLY A 76 16.45 15.03 -13.20
C GLY A 76 16.37 13.80 -14.13
N ALA A 77 17.14 12.75 -13.89
CA ALA A 77 17.06 11.51 -14.67
C ALA A 77 15.93 10.60 -14.17
N PRO A 78 15.12 9.98 -15.06
CA PRO A 78 14.08 9.06 -14.67
C PRO A 78 14.66 7.76 -14.12
N LEU A 79 14.02 7.24 -13.09
CA LEU A 79 14.31 5.93 -12.50
C LEU A 79 13.27 4.90 -12.93
N LYS A 80 13.63 3.63 -12.84
CA LYS A 80 12.71 2.51 -13.10
C LYS A 80 11.58 2.53 -12.07
N VAL A 81 10.34 2.39 -12.57
CA VAL A 81 9.12 2.31 -11.77
C VAL A 81 8.25 1.19 -12.32
N GLU A 82 7.65 0.43 -11.43
CA GLU A 82 6.69 -0.63 -11.75
C GLU A 82 5.39 -0.35 -11.00
N LEU A 83 4.32 -0.04 -11.72
CA LEU A 83 3.00 0.17 -11.12
C LEU A 83 2.48 -1.18 -10.61
N ALA A 84 2.05 -1.21 -9.34
CA ALA A 84 1.54 -2.41 -8.70
C ALA A 84 0.01 -2.46 -8.71
N ASN A 85 -0.65 -1.31 -8.50
CA ASN A 85 -2.09 -1.19 -8.54
C ASN A 85 -2.49 0.08 -9.28
N ASP A 86 -3.51 -0.01 -10.12
CA ASP A 86 -4.08 1.10 -10.87
C ASP A 86 -5.28 1.76 -10.16
N ARG A 87 -5.72 1.18 -9.03
CA ARG A 87 -6.80 1.70 -8.17
C ARG A 87 -6.52 1.42 -6.71
N VAL A 88 -6.91 2.35 -5.85
CA VAL A 88 -6.77 2.21 -4.39
C VAL A 88 -8.01 2.75 -3.68
N ASP A 89 -8.45 2.06 -2.64
CA ASP A 89 -9.54 2.52 -1.77
C ASP A 89 -8.96 3.21 -0.53
N VAL A 90 -9.04 4.53 -0.50
CA VAL A 90 -8.50 5.36 0.59
C VAL A 90 -9.50 5.63 1.71
N ALA A 91 -10.71 5.05 1.69
CA ALA A 91 -11.63 5.13 2.80
C ALA A 91 -11.13 4.37 4.04
N ARG A 92 -10.29 3.34 3.82
CA ARG A 92 -9.73 2.51 4.89
C ARG A 92 -8.45 3.13 5.44
N ALA A 93 -8.58 3.89 6.52
CA ALA A 93 -7.46 4.62 7.13
C ALA A 93 -6.39 3.70 7.78
N ASP A 94 -6.74 2.46 8.10
CA ASP A 94 -5.86 1.44 8.69
C ASP A 94 -4.97 0.75 7.65
N HIS A 95 -5.25 0.94 6.36
CA HIS A 95 -4.58 0.23 5.28
C HIS A 95 -3.79 1.17 4.36
N ALA A 96 -2.52 0.85 4.14
CA ALA A 96 -1.66 1.55 3.19
C ALA A 96 -1.49 0.70 1.92
N HIS A 97 -2.24 1.06 0.88
CA HIS A 97 -2.23 0.35 -0.40
C HIS A 97 -0.91 0.54 -1.14
N LEU A 98 -0.35 -0.54 -1.64
CA LEU A 98 0.81 -0.48 -2.53
C LEU A 98 0.40 0.17 -3.86
N VAL A 99 1.10 1.22 -4.26
CA VAL A 99 0.87 1.93 -5.54
C VAL A 99 1.88 1.48 -6.58
N ALA A 100 3.17 1.50 -6.23
CA ALA A 100 4.24 1.18 -7.15
C ALA A 100 5.49 0.71 -6.41
N TYR A 101 6.35 0.01 -7.15
CA TYR A 101 7.75 -0.17 -6.81
C TYR A 101 8.61 0.81 -7.60
N PHE A 102 9.69 1.30 -7.01
CA PHE A 102 10.69 2.08 -7.72
C PHE A 102 12.10 1.68 -7.27
N TYR A 103 13.06 1.86 -8.17
CA TYR A 103 14.41 1.33 -8.02
C TYR A 103 15.41 2.48 -8.00
N VAL A 104 16.20 2.54 -6.93
CA VAL A 104 17.16 3.63 -6.71
C VAL A 104 18.58 3.09 -6.79
N PRO A 105 19.39 3.53 -7.78
CA PRO A 105 20.78 3.17 -7.89
C PRO A 105 21.61 3.59 -6.67
N GLU A 106 22.76 2.95 -6.49
CA GLU A 106 23.72 3.36 -5.46
C GLU A 106 24.23 4.78 -5.69
N GLY A 107 24.54 5.48 -4.60
CA GLY A 107 25.04 6.85 -4.64
C GLY A 107 23.98 7.93 -4.84
N VAL A 108 22.71 7.58 -5.04
CA VAL A 108 21.61 8.54 -5.07
C VAL A 108 21.21 8.88 -3.64
N GLU A 109 21.24 10.17 -3.31
CA GLU A 109 20.90 10.68 -1.96
C GLU A 109 19.44 11.10 -1.85
N ARG A 110 18.84 11.60 -2.94
CA ARG A 110 17.46 12.08 -2.99
C ARG A 110 16.77 11.67 -4.27
N VAL A 111 15.47 11.40 -4.15
CA VAL A 111 14.59 11.17 -5.29
C VAL A 111 13.40 12.12 -5.22
N ARG A 112 12.92 12.54 -6.39
CA ARG A 112 11.63 13.22 -6.52
C ARG A 112 10.61 12.23 -7.04
N VAL A 113 9.54 12.06 -6.30
CA VAL A 113 8.41 11.20 -6.63
C VAL A 113 7.24 12.08 -7.05
N THR A 114 6.65 11.78 -8.19
CA THR A 114 5.41 12.39 -8.66
C THR A 114 4.47 11.26 -9.06
N PHE A 115 3.29 11.21 -8.45
CA PHE A 115 2.25 10.33 -8.93
C PHE A 115 0.99 11.12 -9.23
N GLN A 116 0.36 10.74 -10.33
CA GLN A 116 -0.85 11.36 -10.81
C GLN A 116 -2.02 10.41 -10.55
N LEU A 117 -3.04 10.93 -9.92
CA LEU A 117 -4.34 10.31 -9.91
C LEU A 117 -5.00 10.67 -11.25
N GLU A 118 -5.67 9.73 -11.91
CA GLU A 118 -6.14 9.96 -13.28
C GLU A 118 -7.62 9.58 -13.43
N GLY A 119 -8.39 10.52 -14.00
CA GLY A 119 -9.79 10.29 -14.32
C GLY A 119 -10.73 10.33 -13.12
N LEU A 120 -11.84 9.61 -13.26
CA LEU A 120 -12.92 9.60 -12.28
C LEU A 120 -12.76 8.43 -11.30
N GLY A 121 -12.61 8.77 -10.03
CA GLY A 121 -12.80 7.87 -8.91
C GLY A 121 -14.28 7.74 -8.53
N GLY A 122 -14.54 6.84 -7.57
CA GLY A 122 -15.88 6.62 -7.04
C GLY A 122 -15.89 6.69 -5.52
N TYR A 123 -16.99 7.18 -4.96
CA TYR A 123 -17.21 7.12 -3.52
C TYR A 123 -18.57 6.52 -3.18
N ALA A 124 -18.65 5.92 -2.00
CA ALA A 124 -19.89 5.50 -1.36
C ALA A 124 -19.94 6.01 0.07
N ARG A 125 -21.11 6.45 0.51
CA ARG A 125 -21.46 6.90 1.85
C ARG A 125 -22.86 6.41 2.20
N ALA A 126 -23.26 6.51 3.48
CA ALA A 126 -24.61 6.16 3.91
C ALA A 126 -25.69 6.94 3.15
N GLU A 127 -25.43 8.20 2.79
CA GLU A 127 -26.38 9.08 2.09
C GLU A 127 -26.42 8.86 0.57
N GLY A 128 -25.49 8.07 0.01
CA GLY A 128 -25.42 7.81 -1.44
C GLY A 128 -24.01 7.64 -1.96
N SER A 129 -23.90 7.52 -3.26
CA SER A 129 -22.64 7.34 -3.98
C SER A 129 -22.49 8.38 -5.11
N GLY A 130 -21.25 8.54 -5.58
CA GLY A 130 -20.97 9.49 -6.66
C GLY A 130 -19.55 9.37 -7.18
N PHE A 131 -19.14 10.39 -7.94
CA PHE A 131 -17.83 10.44 -8.57
C PHE A 131 -16.94 11.51 -7.95
N VAL A 132 -15.62 11.24 -8.03
CA VAL A 132 -14.56 12.16 -7.64
C VAL A 132 -13.66 12.36 -8.86
N ASP A 133 -13.51 13.59 -9.32
CA ASP A 133 -12.46 13.93 -10.28
C ASP A 133 -11.13 14.04 -9.56
N ALA A 134 -10.26 13.08 -9.81
CA ALA A 134 -8.95 12.98 -9.19
C ALA A 134 -7.81 13.51 -10.09
N SER A 135 -8.11 13.96 -11.31
CA SER A 135 -7.11 14.35 -12.31
C SER A 135 -6.52 15.76 -12.12
N VAL A 136 -7.02 16.52 -11.15
CA VAL A 136 -6.78 17.97 -11.05
C VAL A 136 -5.33 18.31 -10.70
N ALA A 137 -4.71 17.56 -9.81
CA ALA A 137 -3.34 17.85 -9.38
C ALA A 137 -2.57 16.57 -9.04
N PRO A 138 -1.28 16.50 -9.45
CA PRO A 138 -0.41 15.42 -9.03
C PRO A 138 0.02 15.59 -7.57
N VAL A 139 0.37 14.50 -6.93
CA VAL A 139 1.10 14.49 -5.67
C VAL A 139 2.60 14.45 -5.97
N THR A 140 3.34 15.44 -5.50
CA THR A 140 4.80 15.52 -5.71
C THR A 140 5.51 15.77 -4.39
N PHE A 141 6.58 15.01 -4.14
CA PHE A 141 7.42 15.19 -2.96
C PHE A 141 8.87 14.77 -3.24
N GLU A 142 9.78 15.22 -2.39
CA GLU A 142 11.17 14.77 -2.38
C GLU A 142 11.40 13.84 -1.20
N ALA A 143 12.08 12.73 -1.46
CA ALA A 143 12.38 11.71 -0.46
C ALA A 143 13.90 11.53 -0.31
N PRO A 144 14.45 11.74 0.90
CA PRO A 144 15.82 11.35 1.20
C PRO A 144 15.94 9.81 1.19
N VAL A 145 16.90 9.28 0.42
CA VAL A 145 17.06 7.83 0.26
C VAL A 145 17.41 7.13 1.58
N HIS A 146 18.12 7.82 2.47
CA HIS A 146 18.42 7.25 3.79
C HIS A 146 17.17 7.06 4.66
N GLU A 147 16.16 7.95 4.55
CA GLU A 147 14.87 7.78 5.25
C GLU A 147 14.05 6.65 4.63
N LEU A 148 13.99 6.60 3.29
CA LEU A 148 13.38 5.47 2.58
C LEU A 148 13.98 4.13 3.00
N ALA A 149 15.31 4.10 3.21
CA ALA A 149 16.02 2.89 3.57
C ALA A 149 15.66 2.34 4.97
N LEU A 150 15.13 3.18 5.86
CA LEU A 150 14.74 2.74 7.20
C LEU A 150 13.60 1.70 7.17
N ARG A 151 12.65 1.88 6.25
CA ARG A 151 11.46 1.01 6.16
C ARG A 151 11.22 0.44 4.76
N GLY A 152 12.10 0.73 3.81
CA GLY A 152 11.95 0.29 2.43
C GLY A 152 10.78 0.92 1.66
N ARG A 153 10.17 1.99 2.19
CA ARG A 153 8.94 2.56 1.62
C ARG A 153 8.75 4.03 1.92
N ALA A 154 7.92 4.68 1.08
CA ALA A 154 7.27 5.95 1.36
C ALA A 154 5.75 5.72 1.43
N VAL A 155 5.10 6.26 2.45
CA VAL A 155 3.64 6.21 2.61
C VAL A 155 3.09 7.62 2.50
N VAL A 156 2.36 7.90 1.42
CA VAL A 156 1.59 9.14 1.30
C VAL A 156 0.29 8.96 2.07
N GLN A 157 0.09 9.77 3.07
CA GLN A 157 -1.14 9.82 3.85
C GLN A 157 -1.97 11.00 3.36
N LEU A 158 -3.04 10.71 2.64
CA LEU A 158 -3.98 11.69 2.09
C LEU A 158 -5.03 12.05 3.15
N ASP A 159 -5.13 13.31 3.50
CA ASP A 159 -6.22 13.83 4.35
C ASP A 159 -7.47 13.97 3.46
N VAL A 160 -8.37 13.00 3.57
CA VAL A 160 -9.57 12.92 2.71
C VAL A 160 -10.48 14.13 2.93
N ALA A 161 -10.69 14.53 4.19
CA ALA A 161 -11.58 15.65 4.52
C ALA A 161 -11.07 16.98 3.94
N ARG A 162 -9.75 17.18 3.91
CA ARG A 162 -9.13 18.41 3.36
C ARG A 162 -8.89 18.33 1.86
N SER A 163 -8.89 17.14 1.31
CA SER A 163 -8.62 16.92 -0.13
C SER A 163 -9.87 17.00 -0.99
N LEU A 164 -11.06 16.71 -0.44
CA LEU A 164 -12.29 16.67 -1.21
C LEU A 164 -13.04 17.99 -1.17
N VAL A 165 -13.28 18.55 -2.36
CA VAL A 165 -14.11 19.75 -2.57
C VAL A 165 -15.42 19.34 -3.20
N ASP A 166 -16.53 19.64 -2.56
CA ASP A 166 -17.88 19.37 -3.07
C ASP A 166 -18.31 20.47 -4.04
N LEU A 167 -18.66 20.10 -5.27
CA LEU A 167 -19.20 21.00 -6.30
C LEU A 167 -20.68 20.77 -6.58
N GLY A 168 -21.36 20.00 -5.72
CA GLY A 168 -22.77 19.67 -5.85
C GLY A 168 -23.04 18.48 -6.77
N SER A 169 -22.62 18.53 -8.04
CA SER A 169 -22.81 17.43 -9.00
C SER A 169 -21.74 16.35 -8.93
N HIS A 170 -20.55 16.72 -8.49
CA HIS A 170 -19.41 15.83 -8.30
C HIS A 170 -18.42 16.43 -7.29
N ARG A 171 -17.39 15.69 -6.94
CA ARG A 171 -16.31 16.14 -6.06
C ARG A 171 -15.01 16.26 -6.81
N LEU A 172 -14.20 17.26 -6.44
CA LEU A 172 -12.82 17.37 -6.87
C LEU A 172 -11.90 16.88 -5.79
N LEU A 173 -10.85 16.17 -6.18
CA LEU A 173 -9.75 15.83 -5.29
C LEU A 173 -8.59 16.81 -5.51
N LEU A 174 -8.31 17.62 -4.50
CA LEU A 174 -7.12 18.45 -4.40
C LEU A 174 -6.21 17.82 -3.34
N PRO A 175 -5.22 17.01 -3.72
CA PRO A 175 -4.46 16.21 -2.77
C PRO A 175 -3.82 17.06 -1.67
N ASN A 176 -4.20 16.81 -0.43
CA ASN A 176 -3.61 17.37 0.78
C ASN A 176 -3.16 16.22 1.67
N GLY A 177 -1.92 16.23 2.12
CA GLY A 177 -1.43 15.11 2.93
C GLY A 177 0.01 15.26 3.34
N VAL A 178 0.52 14.22 4.00
CA VAL A 178 1.91 14.12 4.47
C VAL A 178 2.55 12.84 3.95
N VAL A 179 3.88 12.83 3.89
CA VAL A 179 4.65 11.65 3.51
C VAL A 179 5.38 11.13 4.75
N ASN A 180 5.27 9.84 5.00
CA ASN A 180 5.93 9.13 6.08
C ASN A 180 6.91 8.10 5.48
N TYR A 181 8.06 7.95 6.11
CA TYR A 181 9.12 7.02 5.70
C TYR A 181 9.30 5.91 6.72
#